data_57349b768ba48e20e9a68ac471cd054f
#
_entry.id   57349b768ba48e20e9a68ac471cd054f
#
_cell.length_a   1.000
_cell.length_b   1.000
_cell.length_c   1.000
_cell.angle_alpha   90.00
_cell.angle_beta   90.00
_cell.angle_gamma   90.00
#
_symmetry.space_group_name_H-M   'P 1'
#
loop_
_entity.id
_entity.type
_entity.pdbx_description
1 polymer ?
#
loop_
_entity_poly.entity_id
_entity_poly.type
_entity_poly.pdbx_seq_one_letter_code
_entity_poly.pdbx_strand_id
1 'polypeptide(L)'
;MNGFEINLLGPSSKASLLAHSRGEDYTKYTKLSLTNGAGMRIAPVGCLVDWNDSEKLAETVARVSIVTHGTDVAIGGAAMVAQAVASGIGGRSWEEAAEDVLRIWNVARAKGEPTWAASVAERFRLALSVMKDFDDDEKFSRWVYDILGTGTMTSESVSAALAVAFYCRSAERAAIMCANMGGDTDTIGAMACAICGAFEGFDALPESRSSFLETTNALDFRAMAAEIARARTTFHL
;
A
#
# COMPACT_ATOMS: atom_id res chain seq x y z
N MET A 1 2.73 7.87 -31.62
CA MET A 1 2.59 7.66 -30.15
C MET A 1 1.22 8.19 -29.80
N ASN A 2 0.26 7.31 -29.58
CA ASN A 2 -1.05 7.72 -29.09
C ASN A 2 -0.86 8.25 -27.70
N GLY A 3 -1.16 9.55 -27.50
CA GLY A 3 -0.99 10.20 -26.23
C GLY A 3 -1.82 9.51 -25.15
N PHE A 4 -1.16 8.84 -24.25
CA PHE A 4 -1.73 8.62 -22.94
C PHE A 4 -2.13 10.00 -22.42
N GLU A 5 -3.39 10.25 -22.25
CA GLU A 5 -3.83 11.43 -21.50
C GLU A 5 -3.38 11.24 -20.05
N ILE A 6 -2.20 11.80 -19.75
CA ILE A 6 -1.51 11.69 -18.46
C ILE A 6 -2.24 12.57 -17.41
N ASN A 7 -3.51 12.81 -17.56
CA ASN A 7 -4.27 13.75 -16.71
C ASN A 7 -4.60 13.18 -15.33
N LEU A 8 -4.55 11.86 -15.16
CA LEU A 8 -4.81 11.18 -13.89
C LEU A 8 -3.54 10.91 -13.06
N LEU A 9 -2.35 11.15 -13.62
CA LEU A 9 -1.11 10.98 -12.88
C LEU A 9 -0.83 12.15 -11.95
N GLY A 10 -0.42 11.87 -10.73
CA GLY A 10 0.07 12.87 -9.80
C GLY A 10 1.26 13.67 -10.37
N PRO A 11 1.46 14.93 -9.93
CA PRO A 11 2.46 15.83 -10.50
C PRO A 11 3.88 15.25 -10.52
N SER A 12 4.31 14.61 -9.46
CA SER A 12 5.64 13.99 -9.34
C SER A 12 5.83 12.86 -10.35
N SER A 13 4.84 11.97 -10.47
CA SER A 13 4.87 10.86 -11.42
C SER A 13 4.90 11.36 -12.85
N LYS A 14 4.08 12.37 -13.19
CA LYS A 14 4.05 12.99 -14.51
C LYS A 14 5.40 13.60 -14.87
N ALA A 15 5.98 14.40 -13.97
CA ALA A 15 7.26 15.06 -14.19
C ALA A 15 8.40 14.05 -14.36
N SER A 16 8.44 13.03 -13.51
CA SER A 16 9.43 11.95 -13.54
C SER A 16 9.36 11.14 -14.85
N LEU A 17 8.18 10.68 -15.24
CA LEU A 17 8.00 9.89 -16.45
C LEU A 17 8.31 10.70 -17.73
N LEU A 18 7.96 11.98 -17.76
CA LEU A 18 8.31 12.87 -18.86
C LEU A 18 9.83 13.10 -18.95
N ALA A 19 10.51 13.30 -17.82
CA ALA A 19 11.96 13.41 -17.80
C ALA A 19 12.63 12.12 -18.30
N HIS A 20 12.17 10.97 -17.79
CA HIS A 20 12.68 9.67 -18.24
C HIS A 20 12.50 9.44 -19.75
N SER A 21 11.31 9.76 -20.30
CA SER A 21 11.04 9.61 -21.74
C SER A 21 11.93 10.49 -22.64
N ARG A 22 12.51 11.55 -22.08
CA ARG A 22 13.43 12.46 -22.77
C ARG A 22 14.92 12.13 -22.53
N GLY A 23 15.21 11.08 -21.76
CA GLY A 23 16.58 10.75 -21.34
C GLY A 23 17.17 11.73 -20.33
N GLU A 24 16.32 12.53 -19.66
CA GLU A 24 16.73 13.47 -18.62
C GLU A 24 16.81 12.76 -17.26
N ASP A 25 17.56 13.36 -16.32
CA ASP A 25 17.58 12.89 -14.93
C ASP A 25 16.22 13.12 -14.26
N TYR A 26 15.50 12.03 -14.01
CA TYR A 26 14.20 12.05 -13.35
C TYR A 26 14.31 12.09 -11.81
N THR A 27 15.47 11.78 -11.25
CA THR A 27 15.65 11.65 -9.79
C THR A 27 15.39 12.96 -9.04
N LYS A 28 15.63 14.10 -9.68
CA LYS A 28 15.32 15.44 -9.14
C LYS A 28 13.84 15.63 -8.78
N TYR A 29 12.92 14.88 -9.42
CA TYR A 29 11.50 14.92 -9.11
C TYR A 29 11.11 13.88 -8.07
N THR A 30 11.70 12.69 -8.13
CA THR A 30 11.33 11.58 -7.26
C THR A 30 11.84 11.76 -5.83
N LYS A 31 12.97 12.42 -5.65
CA LYS A 31 13.57 12.76 -4.36
C LYS A 31 12.76 13.75 -3.51
N LEU A 32 11.74 14.37 -4.09
CA LEU A 32 10.86 15.33 -3.42
C LEU A 32 9.43 14.80 -3.26
N SER A 33 9.14 13.59 -3.74
CA SER A 33 7.80 13.04 -3.76
C SER A 33 7.43 12.40 -2.42
N LEU A 34 6.55 13.05 -1.66
CA LEU A 34 6.06 12.60 -0.36
C LEU A 34 4.68 11.93 -0.44
N THR A 35 4.07 11.89 -1.63
CA THR A 35 2.72 11.36 -1.84
C THR A 35 2.69 9.83 -1.89
N ASN A 36 1.51 9.27 -1.74
CA ASN A 36 1.25 7.84 -1.56
C ASN A 36 1.32 6.98 -2.83
N GLY A 37 1.67 7.55 -3.98
CA GLY A 37 1.64 6.85 -5.26
C GLY A 37 2.53 5.59 -5.34
N ALA A 38 3.54 5.46 -4.47
CA ALA A 38 4.29 4.20 -4.32
C ALA A 38 3.45 3.16 -3.56
N GLY A 39 2.87 3.53 -2.40
CA GLY A 39 2.09 2.64 -1.55
C GLY A 39 0.85 2.08 -2.24
N MET A 40 0.10 2.92 -2.97
CA MET A 40 -1.16 2.54 -3.60
C MET A 40 -1.04 1.41 -4.64
N ARG A 41 0.13 1.22 -5.24
CA ARG A 41 0.37 0.24 -6.31
C ARG A 41 1.26 -0.93 -5.89
N ILE A 42 1.66 -1.01 -4.62
CA ILE A 42 2.73 -1.90 -4.18
C ILE A 42 2.28 -3.34 -3.85
N ALA A 43 1.00 -3.56 -3.64
CA ALA A 43 0.46 -4.85 -3.22
C ALA A 43 0.97 -6.05 -4.07
N PRO A 44 1.08 -5.96 -5.41
CA PRO A 44 1.64 -7.05 -6.22
C PRO A 44 3.08 -7.43 -5.84
N VAL A 45 3.90 -6.48 -5.35
CA VAL A 45 5.26 -6.79 -4.87
C VAL A 45 5.21 -7.63 -3.61
N GLY A 46 4.27 -7.35 -2.69
CA GLY A 46 4.02 -8.18 -1.52
C GLY A 46 3.58 -9.62 -1.87
N CYS A 47 2.92 -9.79 -3.01
CA CYS A 47 2.58 -11.13 -3.51
C CYS A 47 3.79 -11.91 -4.03
N LEU A 48 4.87 -11.25 -4.46
CA LEU A 48 6.02 -11.88 -5.11
C LEU A 48 7.14 -12.27 -4.15
N VAL A 49 7.29 -11.59 -3.03
CA VAL A 49 8.42 -11.79 -2.09
C VAL A 49 7.91 -12.43 -0.81
N ASP A 50 8.67 -13.36 -0.24
CA ASP A 50 8.32 -13.98 1.03
C ASP A 50 8.38 -12.99 2.18
N TRP A 51 7.44 -13.13 3.12
CA TRP A 51 7.31 -12.25 4.28
C TRP A 51 8.55 -12.20 5.18
N ASN A 52 9.34 -13.28 5.21
CA ASN A 52 10.54 -13.43 6.03
C ASN A 52 11.82 -12.88 5.37
N ASP A 53 11.77 -12.48 4.09
CA ASP A 53 12.91 -11.88 3.37
C ASP A 53 12.75 -10.36 3.28
N SER A 54 12.88 -9.69 4.42
CA SER A 54 12.68 -8.23 4.54
C SER A 54 13.67 -7.42 3.70
N GLU A 55 14.91 -7.89 3.51
CA GLU A 55 15.91 -7.20 2.68
C GLU A 55 15.51 -7.24 1.20
N LYS A 56 15.17 -8.42 0.67
CA LYS A 56 14.71 -8.57 -0.70
C LYS A 56 13.43 -7.80 -0.97
N LEU A 57 12.49 -7.82 0.00
CA LEU A 57 11.25 -7.06 -0.10
C LEU A 57 11.52 -5.56 -0.16
N ALA A 58 12.32 -5.04 0.77
CA ALA A 58 12.69 -3.62 0.81
C ALA A 58 13.44 -3.18 -0.47
N GLU A 59 14.36 -3.99 -0.98
CA GLU A 59 15.08 -3.73 -2.21
C GLU A 59 14.14 -3.68 -3.42
N THR A 60 13.25 -4.67 -3.53
CA THR A 60 12.27 -4.74 -4.62
C THR A 60 11.33 -3.55 -4.60
N VAL A 61 10.80 -3.20 -3.41
CA VAL A 61 9.94 -2.02 -3.22
C VAL A 61 10.67 -0.74 -3.62
N ALA A 62 11.92 -0.57 -3.18
CA ALA A 62 12.71 0.61 -3.53
C ALA A 62 12.90 0.73 -5.05
N ARG A 63 13.27 -0.36 -5.73
CA ARG A 63 13.47 -0.38 -7.19
C ARG A 63 12.22 0.00 -7.99
N VAL A 64 11.03 -0.48 -7.60
CA VAL A 64 9.79 -0.14 -8.30
C VAL A 64 9.22 1.21 -7.91
N SER A 65 9.61 1.75 -6.76
CA SER A 65 9.13 3.03 -6.26
C SER A 65 9.95 4.22 -6.77
N ILE A 66 11.26 4.08 -6.84
CA ILE A 66 12.20 5.19 -7.12
C ILE A 66 11.93 5.88 -8.46
N VAL A 67 11.31 5.21 -9.40
CA VAL A 67 10.97 5.79 -10.71
C VAL A 67 9.97 6.94 -10.62
N THR A 68 9.24 7.08 -9.52
CA THR A 68 8.26 8.16 -9.28
C THR A 68 8.31 8.72 -7.85
N HIS A 69 8.71 7.92 -6.86
CA HIS A 69 8.67 8.23 -5.42
C HIS A 69 9.93 7.68 -4.75
N GLY A 70 10.97 8.50 -4.67
CA GLY A 70 12.30 8.11 -4.19
C GLY A 70 12.61 8.57 -2.76
N THR A 71 11.64 9.10 -2.01
CA THR A 71 11.85 9.55 -0.63
C THR A 71 11.81 8.39 0.37
N ASP A 72 12.45 8.57 1.50
CA ASP A 72 12.49 7.61 2.61
C ASP A 72 11.08 7.25 3.13
N VAL A 73 10.20 8.24 3.27
CA VAL A 73 8.83 8.03 3.71
C VAL A 73 8.00 7.27 2.66
N ALA A 74 8.17 7.58 1.38
CA ALA A 74 7.41 6.91 0.31
C ALA A 74 7.83 5.44 0.15
N ILE A 75 9.14 5.17 0.14
CA ILE A 75 9.67 3.80 0.05
C ILE A 75 9.35 3.02 1.32
N GLY A 76 9.57 3.61 2.50
CA GLY A 76 9.26 2.98 3.78
C GLY A 76 7.78 2.64 3.92
N GLY A 77 6.88 3.60 3.59
CA GLY A 77 5.44 3.38 3.63
C GLY A 77 4.98 2.30 2.65
N ALA A 78 5.48 2.34 1.41
CA ALA A 78 5.19 1.30 0.43
C ALA A 78 5.65 -0.09 0.91
N ALA A 79 6.83 -0.18 1.52
CA ALA A 79 7.33 -1.44 2.07
C ALA A 79 6.47 -1.98 3.21
N MET A 80 5.91 -1.10 4.06
CA MET A 80 4.99 -1.53 5.11
C MET A 80 3.71 -2.14 4.54
N VAL A 81 3.14 -1.56 3.48
CA VAL A 81 1.98 -2.14 2.77
C VAL A 81 2.35 -3.49 2.13
N ALA A 82 3.47 -3.55 1.41
CA ALA A 82 3.94 -4.79 0.78
C ALA A 82 4.21 -5.89 1.81
N GLN A 83 4.80 -5.55 2.97
CA GLN A 83 5.04 -6.49 4.06
C GLN A 83 3.74 -7.02 4.65
N ALA A 84 2.74 -6.16 4.87
CA ALA A 84 1.44 -6.60 5.36
C ALA A 84 0.79 -7.61 4.41
N VAL A 85 0.84 -7.35 3.10
CA VAL A 85 0.35 -8.29 2.08
C VAL A 85 1.16 -9.60 2.10
N ALA A 86 2.50 -9.52 2.12
CA ALA A 86 3.37 -10.70 2.16
C ALA A 86 3.12 -11.55 3.41
N SER A 87 2.95 -10.92 4.58
CA SER A 87 2.64 -11.59 5.85
C SER A 87 1.29 -12.29 5.80
N GLY A 88 0.23 -11.66 5.23
CA GLY A 88 -1.08 -12.29 5.05
C GLY A 88 -1.01 -13.53 4.16
N ILE A 89 -0.38 -13.42 2.98
CA ILE A 89 -0.18 -14.57 2.06
C ILE A 89 0.68 -15.65 2.71
N GLY A 90 1.63 -15.27 3.56
CA GLY A 90 2.49 -16.19 4.30
C GLY A 90 1.83 -16.89 5.50
N GLY A 91 0.55 -16.62 5.75
CA GLY A 91 -0.22 -17.24 6.83
C GLY A 91 0.13 -16.73 8.24
N ARG A 92 0.69 -15.53 8.34
CA ARG A 92 0.97 -14.88 9.63
C ARG A 92 -0.33 -14.47 10.33
N SER A 93 -0.35 -14.46 11.65
CA SER A 93 -1.40 -13.80 12.40
C SER A 93 -1.33 -12.28 12.25
N TRP A 94 -2.42 -11.57 12.54
CA TRP A 94 -2.45 -10.11 12.49
C TRP A 94 -1.44 -9.46 13.45
N GLU A 95 -1.24 -10.08 14.60
CA GLU A 95 -0.30 -9.64 15.63
C GLU A 95 1.16 -9.78 15.16
N GLU A 96 1.51 -10.94 14.61
CA GLU A 96 2.84 -11.17 14.03
C GLU A 96 3.11 -10.27 12.81
N ALA A 97 2.09 -10.10 11.96
CA ALA A 97 2.20 -9.21 10.81
C ALA A 97 2.41 -7.74 11.21
N ALA A 98 1.80 -7.28 12.32
CA ALA A 98 2.05 -5.95 12.85
C ALA A 98 3.53 -5.74 13.21
N GLU A 99 4.17 -6.76 13.82
CA GLU A 99 5.61 -6.73 14.13
C GLU A 99 6.46 -6.71 12.86
N ASP A 100 6.12 -7.55 11.87
CA ASP A 100 6.83 -7.61 10.59
C ASP A 100 6.74 -6.26 9.85
N VAL A 101 5.56 -5.65 9.81
CA VAL A 101 5.29 -4.34 9.20
C VAL A 101 6.09 -3.22 9.89
N LEU A 102 6.16 -3.22 11.20
CA LEU A 102 6.96 -2.24 11.93
C LEU A 102 8.47 -2.43 11.73
N ARG A 103 8.92 -3.67 11.58
CA ARG A 103 10.33 -4.01 11.38
C ARG A 103 10.85 -3.54 10.02
N ILE A 104 10.09 -3.75 8.94
CA ILE A 104 10.54 -3.42 7.59
C ILE A 104 10.72 -1.91 7.38
N TRP A 105 10.02 -1.07 8.13
CA TRP A 105 10.13 0.38 8.03
C TRP A 105 11.57 0.88 8.02
N ASN A 106 12.38 0.45 8.99
CA ASN A 106 13.76 0.92 9.13
C ASN A 106 14.66 0.42 7.99
N VAL A 107 14.44 -0.79 7.51
CA VAL A 107 15.19 -1.39 6.40
C VAL A 107 14.91 -0.66 5.10
N ALA A 108 13.62 -0.42 4.82
CA ALA A 108 13.18 0.15 3.55
C ALA A 108 13.43 1.67 3.46
N ARG A 109 13.16 2.43 4.53
CA ARG A 109 13.37 3.88 4.51
C ARG A 109 14.84 4.27 4.27
N ALA A 110 15.78 3.43 4.69
CA ALA A 110 17.20 3.67 4.47
C ALA A 110 17.60 3.65 2.98
N LYS A 111 16.72 3.18 2.10
CA LYS A 111 16.93 3.12 0.65
C LYS A 111 16.39 4.35 -0.10
N GLY A 112 15.72 5.27 0.60
CA GLY A 112 15.15 6.51 0.05
C GLY A 112 15.90 7.76 0.46
N GLU A 113 15.62 8.87 -0.26
CA GLU A 113 16.16 10.19 0.08
C GLU A 113 15.56 10.66 1.42
N PRO A 114 16.37 11.05 2.41
CA PRO A 114 15.89 11.47 3.72
C PRO A 114 14.99 12.69 3.68
N THR A 115 13.89 12.66 4.42
CA THR A 115 12.92 13.77 4.52
C THR A 115 12.52 14.06 5.96
N TRP A 116 11.88 15.22 6.17
CA TRP A 116 11.24 15.60 7.44
C TRP A 116 9.77 15.16 7.53
N ALA A 117 9.39 14.14 6.78
CA ALA A 117 8.04 13.61 6.83
C ALA A 117 7.77 12.86 8.15
N ALA A 118 6.53 12.90 8.62
CA ALA A 118 6.13 12.16 9.81
C ALA A 118 6.26 10.64 9.58
N SER A 119 6.70 9.92 10.60
CA SER A 119 6.93 8.48 10.53
C SER A 119 5.61 7.71 10.40
N VAL A 120 5.49 6.93 9.31
CA VAL A 120 4.36 5.99 9.13
C VAL A 120 4.36 4.93 10.23
N ALA A 121 5.53 4.41 10.59
CA ALA A 121 5.64 3.39 11.63
C ALA A 121 5.17 3.88 13.01
N GLU A 122 5.52 5.11 13.40
CA GLU A 122 5.06 5.66 14.69
C GLU A 122 3.55 5.92 14.69
N ARG A 123 3.01 6.42 13.59
CA ARG A 123 1.56 6.60 13.44
C ARG A 123 0.82 5.26 13.46
N PHE A 124 1.36 4.24 12.80
CA PHE A 124 0.79 2.89 12.86
C PHE A 124 0.89 2.29 14.26
N ARG A 125 2.02 2.46 14.96
CA ARG A 125 2.17 2.03 16.37
C ARG A 125 1.14 2.70 17.28
N LEU A 126 0.90 4.00 17.09
CA LEU A 126 -0.16 4.72 17.80
C LEU A 126 -1.53 4.09 17.52
N ALA A 127 -1.86 3.81 16.26
CA ALA A 127 -3.12 3.16 15.91
C ALA A 127 -3.27 1.81 16.60
N LEU A 128 -2.24 0.95 16.56
CA LEU A 128 -2.23 -0.36 17.23
C LEU A 128 -2.49 -0.25 18.74
N SER A 129 -2.00 0.82 19.38
CA SER A 129 -2.15 1.01 20.83
C SER A 129 -3.58 1.38 21.25
N VAL A 130 -4.33 2.05 20.38
CA VAL A 130 -5.66 2.58 20.72
C VAL A 130 -6.82 1.84 20.05
N MET A 131 -6.59 1.11 18.95
CA MET A 131 -7.67 0.51 18.16
C MET A 131 -8.56 -0.45 18.95
N LYS A 132 -8.05 -1.04 20.04
CA LYS A 132 -8.81 -1.95 20.92
C LYS A 132 -9.84 -1.22 21.77
N ASP A 133 -9.71 0.09 21.92
CA ASP A 133 -10.61 0.92 22.73
C ASP A 133 -11.85 1.35 21.94
N PHE A 134 -11.90 1.03 20.65
CA PHE A 134 -13.02 1.35 19.77
C PHE A 134 -13.89 0.12 19.53
N ASP A 135 -15.17 0.30 19.83
CA ASP A 135 -16.26 -0.66 19.60
C ASP A 135 -17.18 -0.28 18.43
N ASP A 136 -16.87 0.84 17.76
CA ASP A 136 -17.71 1.47 16.74
C ASP A 136 -16.86 1.96 15.56
N ASP A 137 -17.25 1.54 14.35
CA ASP A 137 -16.51 1.83 13.12
C ASP A 137 -16.50 3.32 12.77
N GLU A 138 -17.56 4.04 13.06
CA GLU A 138 -17.65 5.48 12.79
C GLU A 138 -16.71 6.26 13.72
N LYS A 139 -16.66 5.91 15.01
CA LYS A 139 -15.74 6.52 15.96
C LYS A 139 -14.28 6.25 15.59
N PHE A 140 -13.95 5.01 15.20
CA PHE A 140 -12.58 4.69 14.78
C PHE A 140 -12.22 5.41 13.47
N SER A 141 -13.12 5.42 12.50
CA SER A 141 -12.95 6.17 11.24
C SER A 141 -12.71 7.66 11.50
N ARG A 142 -13.48 8.26 12.40
CA ARG A 142 -13.29 9.65 12.79
C ARG A 142 -11.95 9.90 13.46
N TRP A 143 -11.52 8.99 14.35
CA TRP A 143 -10.20 9.06 14.98
C TRP A 143 -9.08 8.98 13.93
N VAL A 144 -9.18 8.05 12.96
CA VAL A 144 -8.21 7.92 11.86
C VAL A 144 -8.13 9.23 11.08
N TYR A 145 -9.29 9.80 10.71
CA TYR A 145 -9.36 11.06 9.98
C TYR A 145 -8.70 12.22 10.73
N ASP A 146 -9.04 12.39 12.01
CA ASP A 146 -8.60 13.53 12.81
C ASP A 146 -7.14 13.43 13.27
N ILE A 147 -6.63 12.22 13.55
CA ILE A 147 -5.33 12.01 14.20
C ILE A 147 -4.26 11.54 13.21
N LEU A 148 -4.55 10.56 12.38
CA LEU A 148 -3.58 10.08 11.40
C LEU A 148 -3.57 10.94 10.14
N GLY A 149 -4.72 11.49 9.78
CA GLY A 149 -4.95 12.15 8.51
C GLY A 149 -5.27 11.17 7.39
N THR A 150 -6.03 11.64 6.41
CA THR A 150 -6.50 10.85 5.26
C THR A 150 -6.21 11.53 3.93
N GLY A 151 -5.25 12.44 3.90
CA GLY A 151 -4.81 13.12 2.68
C GLY A 151 -3.89 12.24 1.82
N THR A 152 -3.39 12.83 0.74
CA THR A 152 -2.56 12.15 -0.26
C THR A 152 -1.09 11.93 0.16
N MET A 153 -0.68 12.45 1.32
CA MET A 153 0.68 12.28 1.83
C MET A 153 0.87 10.84 2.34
N THR A 154 2.00 10.22 2.02
CA THR A 154 2.33 8.85 2.46
C THR A 154 2.18 8.68 3.97
N SER A 155 2.65 9.65 4.75
CA SER A 155 2.57 9.63 6.23
C SER A 155 1.14 9.64 6.76
N GLU A 156 0.17 10.08 5.97
CA GLU A 156 -1.25 10.07 6.32
C GLU A 156 -1.93 8.81 5.78
N SER A 157 -2.05 8.70 4.46
CA SER A 157 -2.82 7.65 3.80
C SER A 157 -2.33 6.23 4.06
N VAL A 158 -1.01 6.01 4.09
CA VAL A 158 -0.48 4.68 4.41
C VAL A 158 -0.72 4.33 5.88
N SER A 159 -0.54 5.30 6.79
CA SER A 159 -0.85 5.09 8.21
C SER A 159 -2.34 4.78 8.42
N ALA A 160 -3.22 5.51 7.73
CA ALA A 160 -4.66 5.28 7.74
C ALA A 160 -5.03 3.90 7.17
N ALA A 161 -4.45 3.53 6.02
CA ALA A 161 -4.71 2.23 5.39
C ALA A 161 -4.30 1.05 6.27
N LEU A 162 -3.11 1.12 6.89
CA LEU A 162 -2.65 0.11 7.85
C LEU A 162 -3.57 0.05 9.08
N ALA A 163 -3.93 1.22 9.64
CA ALA A 163 -4.84 1.29 10.80
C ALA A 163 -6.19 0.64 10.48
N VAL A 164 -6.80 1.00 9.33
CA VAL A 164 -8.08 0.43 8.88
C VAL A 164 -7.98 -1.06 8.65
N ALA A 165 -6.95 -1.54 7.95
CA ALA A 165 -6.79 -2.97 7.67
C ALA A 165 -6.67 -3.80 8.96
N PHE A 166 -5.84 -3.36 9.90
CA PHE A 166 -5.61 -4.08 11.16
C PHE A 166 -6.78 -3.97 12.15
N TYR A 167 -7.58 -2.92 12.05
CA TYR A 167 -8.83 -2.78 12.82
C TYR A 167 -9.96 -3.61 12.21
N CYS A 168 -10.21 -3.48 10.91
CA CYS A 168 -11.32 -4.15 10.23
C CYS A 168 -11.10 -5.65 10.10
N ARG A 169 -9.89 -6.07 9.75
CA ARG A 169 -9.52 -7.47 9.46
C ARG A 169 -10.44 -8.14 8.43
N SER A 170 -11.09 -7.34 7.61
CA SER A 170 -12.01 -7.76 6.55
C SER A 170 -11.96 -6.76 5.40
N ALA A 171 -11.83 -7.27 4.17
CA ALA A 171 -11.77 -6.45 2.96
C ALA A 171 -13.09 -5.70 2.72
N GLU A 172 -14.23 -6.37 2.96
CA GLU A 172 -15.54 -5.72 2.80
C GLU A 172 -15.75 -4.60 3.83
N ARG A 173 -15.46 -4.86 5.11
CA ARG A 173 -15.58 -3.86 6.16
C ARG A 173 -14.61 -2.69 5.93
N ALA A 174 -13.36 -2.96 5.51
CA ALA A 174 -12.39 -1.94 5.17
C ALA A 174 -12.84 -1.06 3.99
N ALA A 175 -13.41 -1.67 2.95
CA ALA A 175 -13.94 -0.93 1.80
C ALA A 175 -15.06 0.03 2.20
N ILE A 176 -16.02 -0.42 3.02
CA ILE A 176 -17.13 0.39 3.51
C ILE A 176 -16.59 1.54 4.39
N MET A 177 -15.70 1.24 5.32
CA MET A 177 -15.11 2.26 6.19
C MET A 177 -14.37 3.32 5.39
N CYS A 178 -13.49 2.93 4.47
CA CYS A 178 -12.73 3.87 3.64
C CYS A 178 -13.65 4.74 2.77
N ALA A 179 -14.68 4.16 2.17
CA ALA A 179 -15.63 4.91 1.32
C ALA A 179 -16.36 6.02 2.09
N ASN A 180 -16.53 5.89 3.40
CA ASN A 180 -17.23 6.85 4.26
C ASN A 180 -16.29 7.77 5.07
N MET A 181 -14.98 7.54 5.03
CA MET A 181 -14.02 8.24 5.91
C MET A 181 -13.73 9.68 5.47
N GLY A 182 -13.76 9.97 4.17
CA GLY A 182 -13.30 11.25 3.61
C GLY A 182 -11.79 11.27 3.33
N GLY A 183 -11.35 12.30 2.59
CA GLY A 183 -9.97 12.42 2.13
C GLY A 183 -9.68 11.56 0.88
N ASP A 184 -8.52 10.93 0.83
CA ASP A 184 -8.04 10.08 -0.29
C ASP A 184 -8.57 8.65 -0.14
N THR A 185 -9.89 8.52 -0.14
CA THR A 185 -10.63 7.30 0.25
C THR A 185 -10.37 6.11 -0.67
N ASP A 186 -10.24 6.35 -1.96
CA ASP A 186 -9.95 5.34 -2.99
C ASP A 186 -8.56 4.73 -2.79
N THR A 187 -7.54 5.55 -2.57
CA THR A 187 -6.17 5.09 -2.34
C THR A 187 -6.02 4.37 -1.00
N ILE A 188 -6.59 4.93 0.07
CA ILE A 188 -6.58 4.29 1.40
C ILE A 188 -7.31 2.94 1.33
N GLY A 189 -8.49 2.93 0.69
CA GLY A 189 -9.28 1.72 0.47
C GLY A 189 -8.54 0.67 -0.34
N ALA A 190 -7.88 1.06 -1.44
CA ALA A 190 -7.09 0.14 -2.25
C ALA A 190 -6.00 -0.57 -1.44
N MET A 191 -5.24 0.16 -0.62
CA MET A 191 -4.22 -0.42 0.24
C MET A 191 -4.81 -1.29 1.35
N ALA A 192 -5.83 -0.81 2.05
CA ALA A 192 -6.44 -1.54 3.16
C ALA A 192 -7.11 -2.84 2.69
N CYS A 193 -7.86 -2.79 1.58
CA CYS A 193 -8.50 -3.98 1.01
C CYS A 193 -7.49 -4.99 0.47
N ALA A 194 -6.37 -4.54 -0.12
CA ALA A 194 -5.32 -5.44 -0.57
C ALA A 194 -4.68 -6.20 0.61
N ILE A 195 -4.46 -5.51 1.74
CA ILE A 195 -3.95 -6.13 2.96
C ILE A 195 -4.97 -7.14 3.50
N CYS A 196 -6.23 -6.73 3.71
CA CYS A 196 -7.25 -7.63 4.23
C CYS A 196 -7.46 -8.84 3.31
N GLY A 197 -7.53 -8.63 2.00
CA GLY A 197 -7.70 -9.72 1.03
C GLY A 197 -6.55 -10.73 1.06
N ALA A 198 -5.32 -10.30 1.38
CA ALA A 198 -4.18 -11.21 1.54
C ALA A 198 -4.32 -12.14 2.75
N PHE A 199 -5.05 -11.74 3.80
CA PHE A 199 -5.35 -12.56 4.97
C PHE A 199 -6.59 -13.42 4.80
N GLU A 200 -7.66 -12.87 4.21
CA GLU A 200 -8.94 -13.56 4.09
C GLU A 200 -8.99 -14.55 2.91
N GLY A 201 -8.25 -14.23 1.84
CA GLY A 201 -8.34 -14.97 0.56
C GLY A 201 -9.53 -14.54 -0.31
N PHE A 202 -9.51 -14.99 -1.57
CA PHE A 202 -10.49 -14.58 -2.58
C PHE A 202 -11.92 -15.05 -2.26
N ASP A 203 -12.06 -16.23 -1.68
CA ASP A 203 -13.37 -16.83 -1.44
C ASP A 203 -14.14 -16.18 -0.27
N ALA A 204 -13.49 -15.30 0.50
CA ALA A 204 -14.14 -14.47 1.51
C ALA A 204 -14.90 -13.27 0.90
N LEU A 205 -14.61 -12.91 -0.35
CA LEU A 205 -15.31 -11.84 -1.03
C LEU A 205 -16.67 -12.30 -1.55
N PRO A 206 -17.77 -11.52 -1.34
CA PRO A 206 -19.06 -11.83 -1.92
C PRO A 206 -18.97 -11.98 -3.45
N GLU A 207 -19.46 -13.09 -3.98
CA GLU A 207 -19.41 -13.39 -5.43
C GLU A 207 -20.07 -12.29 -6.27
N SER A 208 -21.15 -11.70 -5.78
CA SER A 208 -21.81 -10.58 -6.46
C SER A 208 -20.91 -9.36 -6.65
N ARG A 209 -19.96 -9.11 -5.73
CA ARG A 209 -19.03 -7.99 -5.83
C ARG A 209 -17.85 -8.32 -6.73
N SER A 210 -17.25 -9.50 -6.58
CA SER A 210 -16.14 -9.92 -7.45
C SER A 210 -16.58 -10.01 -8.90
N SER A 211 -17.72 -10.64 -9.20
CA SER A 211 -18.29 -10.72 -10.56
C SER A 211 -18.63 -9.34 -11.14
N PHE A 212 -19.17 -8.43 -10.32
CA PHE A 212 -19.44 -7.06 -10.77
C PHE A 212 -18.14 -6.34 -11.17
N LEU A 213 -17.10 -6.44 -10.35
CA LEU A 213 -15.81 -5.81 -10.62
C LEU A 213 -15.13 -6.40 -11.86
N GLU A 214 -15.14 -7.72 -12.00
CA GLU A 214 -14.59 -8.41 -13.19
C GLU A 214 -15.31 -7.99 -14.47
N THR A 215 -16.64 -7.99 -14.45
CA THR A 215 -17.45 -7.61 -15.61
C THR A 215 -17.26 -6.14 -15.99
N THR A 216 -17.28 -5.25 -14.99
CA THR A 216 -17.20 -3.80 -15.22
C THR A 216 -15.82 -3.39 -15.76
N ASN A 217 -14.75 -4.05 -15.30
CA ASN A 217 -13.38 -3.68 -15.64
C ASN A 217 -12.75 -4.62 -16.69
N ALA A 218 -13.49 -5.59 -17.21
CA ALA A 218 -12.98 -6.62 -18.12
C ALA A 218 -11.73 -7.34 -17.54
N LEU A 219 -11.80 -7.74 -16.27
CA LEU A 219 -10.74 -8.44 -15.54
C LEU A 219 -11.11 -9.89 -15.28
N ASP A 220 -10.10 -10.73 -15.08
CA ASP A 220 -10.19 -12.09 -14.56
C ASP A 220 -9.24 -12.20 -13.37
N PHE A 221 -9.76 -12.06 -12.17
CA PHE A 221 -8.94 -12.07 -10.95
C PHE A 221 -8.25 -13.40 -10.71
N ARG A 222 -8.88 -14.54 -11.07
CA ARG A 222 -8.26 -15.86 -10.91
C ARG A 222 -7.11 -16.08 -11.89
N ALA A 223 -7.25 -15.62 -13.13
CA ALA A 223 -6.17 -15.66 -14.10
C ALA A 223 -5.00 -14.77 -13.68
N MET A 224 -5.28 -13.54 -13.22
CA MET A 224 -4.25 -12.62 -12.69
C MET A 224 -3.53 -13.23 -11.48
N ALA A 225 -4.25 -13.81 -10.52
CA ALA A 225 -3.67 -14.46 -9.36
C ALA A 225 -2.78 -15.65 -9.75
N ALA A 226 -3.20 -16.46 -10.73
CA ALA A 226 -2.42 -17.58 -11.24
C ALA A 226 -1.10 -17.12 -11.90
N GLU A 227 -1.12 -16.00 -12.62
CA GLU A 227 0.09 -15.40 -13.21
C GLU A 227 1.06 -14.88 -12.13
N ILE A 228 0.55 -14.20 -11.12
CA ILE A 228 1.36 -13.73 -9.99
C ILE A 228 1.97 -14.92 -9.24
N ALA A 229 1.20 -15.97 -8.98
CA ALA A 229 1.69 -17.18 -8.33
C ALA A 229 2.82 -17.86 -9.13
N ARG A 230 2.70 -17.94 -10.45
CA ARG A 230 3.79 -18.41 -11.33
C ARG A 230 5.01 -17.51 -11.28
N ALA A 231 4.80 -16.19 -11.34
CA ALA A 231 5.89 -15.22 -11.23
C ALA A 231 6.63 -15.34 -9.90
N ARG A 232 5.91 -15.57 -8.79
CA ARG A 232 6.49 -15.77 -7.46
C ARG A 232 7.50 -16.92 -7.46
N THR A 233 7.17 -18.08 -8.05
CA THR A 233 8.09 -19.23 -8.10
C THR A 233 9.38 -18.93 -8.86
N THR A 234 9.31 -18.11 -9.90
CA THR A 234 10.47 -17.70 -10.70
C THR A 234 11.28 -16.59 -10.02
N PHE A 235 10.63 -15.75 -9.22
CA PHE A 235 11.26 -14.63 -8.53
C PHE A 235 12.12 -15.07 -7.35
N HIS A 236 11.92 -16.27 -6.84
CA HIS A 236 12.70 -16.87 -5.74
C HIS A 236 13.96 -17.60 -6.21
N LEU A 237 14.17 -17.74 -7.51
CA LEU A 237 15.39 -18.28 -8.11
C LEU A 237 16.43 -17.16 -8.33
#